data_13ceed9a7626a782e462c7050bec40e1
#
_entry.id   13ceed9a7626a782e462c7050bec40e1
#
_cell.length_a   1.000
_cell.length_b   1.000
_cell.length_c   1.000
_cell.angle_alpha   90.00
_cell.angle_beta   90.00
_cell.angle_gamma   90.00
#
_symmetry.space_group_name_H-M   'P 1'
#
loop_
_entity.id
_entity.type
_entity.pdbx_description
1 polymer ?
#
loop_
_entity_poly.entity_id
_entity_poly.type
_entity_poly.pdbx_seq_one_letter_code
_entity_poly.pdbx_strand_id
1 'polypeptide(L)'
;MLGQINLKLDKLAALVKVTDELVEDTVALSSYIERQTGRKFAFKVGDAIIAGTGSGQPLGFTNSSAYVTQGKATGQTRNTKPIVPENISKMWARMPADGHPRAIWLVNPEVLGVLPVMNIDGKDGGAGNIPTLMPAGGQSGTPYSMLMGRPVVPHQACATMGTKGDINFVDLSQYIFASKSGGLSQQTSIHLFFDRGQTAFRFTMRLDGQPWQTKPIAAKNGGYQQSYFVGLGA
;
A
#
# COMPACT_ATOMS: atom_id res chain seq x y z
N MET A 1 -18.56 -12.49 -20.27
CA MET A 1 -18.80 -13.48 -19.21
C MET A 1 -18.85 -12.72 -17.89
N LEU A 2 -19.96 -12.76 -17.18
CA LEU A 2 -20.09 -12.11 -15.87
C LEU A 2 -19.45 -13.02 -14.81
N GLY A 3 -18.51 -12.49 -14.05
CA GLY A 3 -17.89 -13.18 -12.91
C GLY A 3 -18.60 -12.80 -11.61
N GLN A 4 -18.68 -13.72 -10.66
CA GLN A 4 -19.18 -13.46 -9.33
C GLN A 4 -18.00 -13.27 -8.37
N ILE A 5 -18.04 -12.21 -7.57
CA ILE A 5 -17.10 -11.93 -6.49
C ILE A 5 -17.83 -12.17 -5.17
N ASN A 6 -17.28 -13.05 -4.34
CA ASN A 6 -17.77 -13.30 -2.98
C ASN A 6 -16.79 -12.73 -1.98
N LEU A 7 -17.27 -11.82 -1.11
CA LEU A 7 -16.50 -11.29 0.01
C LEU A 7 -16.98 -11.97 1.30
N LYS A 8 -16.05 -12.57 2.04
CA LYS A 8 -16.32 -13.21 3.32
C LYS A 8 -15.60 -12.42 4.41
N LEU A 9 -16.38 -11.68 5.20
CA LEU A 9 -15.82 -10.82 6.24
C LEU A 9 -15.07 -11.61 7.31
N ASP A 10 -13.76 -11.47 7.31
CA ASP A 10 -12.87 -12.01 8.32
C ASP A 10 -12.73 -11.08 9.52
N LYS A 11 -12.39 -11.64 10.68
CA LYS A 11 -12.31 -10.91 11.94
C LYS A 11 -10.87 -10.53 12.27
N LEU A 12 -10.62 -9.24 12.30
CA LEU A 12 -9.41 -8.67 12.90
C LEU A 12 -9.69 -8.35 14.37
N ALA A 13 -8.88 -8.87 15.29
CA ALA A 13 -9.05 -8.66 16.73
C ALA A 13 -7.73 -8.31 17.40
N ALA A 14 -7.79 -7.46 18.41
CA ALA A 14 -6.69 -7.15 19.30
C ALA A 14 -7.17 -7.19 20.76
N LEU A 15 -6.30 -7.66 21.64
CA LEU A 15 -6.51 -7.68 23.08
C LEU A 15 -5.39 -6.88 23.75
N VAL A 16 -5.75 -5.88 24.51
CA VAL A 16 -4.84 -5.06 25.31
C VAL A 16 -5.14 -5.31 26.78
N LYS A 17 -4.14 -5.64 27.57
CA LYS A 17 -4.24 -5.86 29.02
C LYS A 17 -3.59 -4.69 29.73
N VAL A 18 -4.23 -4.19 30.77
CA VAL A 18 -3.74 -3.09 31.59
C VAL A 18 -4.02 -3.44 33.05
N THR A 19 -3.12 -3.06 33.97
CA THR A 19 -3.34 -3.22 35.41
C THR A 19 -4.45 -2.29 35.88
N ASP A 20 -5.24 -2.72 36.85
CA ASP A 20 -6.37 -1.93 37.36
C ASP A 20 -5.89 -0.63 38.01
N GLU A 21 -4.77 -0.63 38.72
CA GLU A 21 -4.11 0.56 39.28
C GLU A 21 -3.81 1.62 38.20
N LEU A 22 -3.29 1.19 37.05
CA LEU A 22 -2.97 2.10 35.94
C LEU A 22 -4.24 2.70 35.30
N VAL A 23 -5.34 1.95 35.30
CA VAL A 23 -6.64 2.43 34.80
C VAL A 23 -7.25 3.46 35.74
N GLU A 24 -7.09 3.27 37.07
CA GLU A 24 -7.58 4.20 38.09
C GLU A 24 -6.78 5.48 38.13
N ASP A 25 -5.44 5.39 38.10
CA ASP A 25 -4.52 6.53 38.19
C ASP A 25 -4.54 7.43 36.95
N THR A 26 -4.89 6.90 35.78
CA THR A 26 -4.75 7.63 34.51
C THR A 26 -6.08 7.70 33.75
N VAL A 27 -6.85 8.77 33.99
CA VAL A 27 -8.14 9.01 33.32
C VAL A 27 -8.03 9.02 31.78
N ALA A 28 -6.89 9.48 31.24
CA ALA A 28 -6.65 9.55 29.80
C ALA A 28 -6.20 8.23 29.15
N LEU A 29 -5.95 7.17 29.93
CA LEU A 29 -5.38 5.92 29.43
C LEU A 29 -6.32 5.21 28.45
N SER A 30 -7.60 5.15 28.74
CA SER A 30 -8.58 4.50 27.86
C SER A 30 -8.63 5.15 26.48
N SER A 31 -8.64 6.48 26.42
CA SER A 31 -8.62 7.24 25.16
C SER A 31 -7.30 7.09 24.40
N TYR A 32 -6.19 6.98 25.12
CA TYR A 32 -4.89 6.70 24.53
C TYR A 32 -4.84 5.32 23.87
N ILE A 33 -5.31 4.27 24.58
CA ILE A 33 -5.36 2.89 24.08
C ILE A 33 -6.24 2.83 22.83
N GLU A 34 -7.42 3.45 22.87
CA GLU A 34 -8.34 3.49 21.73
C GLU A 34 -7.68 4.13 20.49
N ARG A 35 -7.06 5.29 20.65
CA ARG A 35 -6.38 5.99 19.58
C ARG A 35 -5.20 5.20 18.99
N GLN A 36 -4.36 4.59 19.85
CA GLN A 36 -3.21 3.79 19.39
C GLN A 36 -3.65 2.49 18.72
N THR A 37 -4.69 1.86 19.26
CA THR A 37 -5.26 0.66 18.65
C THR A 37 -5.87 0.99 17.29
N GLY A 38 -6.62 2.09 17.17
CA GLY A 38 -7.15 2.55 15.90
C GLY A 38 -6.06 2.75 14.83
N ARG A 39 -4.94 3.37 15.19
CA ARG A 39 -3.78 3.54 14.29
C ARG A 39 -3.19 2.20 13.85
N LYS A 40 -3.03 1.24 14.77
CA LYS A 40 -2.53 -0.10 14.45
C LYS A 40 -3.48 -0.88 13.55
N PHE A 41 -4.80 -0.75 13.77
CA PHE A 41 -5.80 -1.35 12.89
C PHE A 41 -5.75 -0.75 11.49
N ALA A 42 -5.68 0.58 11.37
CA ALA A 42 -5.54 1.26 10.08
C ALA A 42 -4.29 0.79 9.32
N PHE A 43 -3.15 0.69 10.01
CA PHE A 43 -1.92 0.16 9.43
C PHE A 43 -2.09 -1.29 8.94
N LYS A 44 -2.68 -2.18 9.75
CA LYS A 44 -2.90 -3.58 9.39
C LYS A 44 -3.90 -3.76 8.24
N VAL A 45 -4.90 -2.91 8.16
CA VAL A 45 -5.84 -2.89 7.03
C VAL A 45 -5.12 -2.45 5.76
N GLY A 46 -4.31 -1.39 5.81
CA GLY A 46 -3.48 -0.95 4.69
C GLY A 46 -2.49 -2.04 4.23
N ASP A 47 -1.81 -2.70 5.17
CA ASP A 47 -0.94 -3.84 4.92
C ASP A 47 -1.67 -4.99 4.19
N ALA A 48 -2.87 -5.34 4.66
CA ALA A 48 -3.69 -6.37 4.05
C ALA A 48 -4.19 -5.99 2.63
N ILE A 49 -4.54 -4.73 2.37
CA ILE A 49 -4.94 -4.25 1.04
C ILE A 49 -3.76 -4.32 0.06
N ILE A 50 -2.54 -4.06 0.51
CA ILE A 50 -1.34 -4.09 -0.34
C ILE A 50 -0.85 -5.52 -0.52
N ALA A 51 -0.58 -6.25 0.58
CA ALA A 51 0.15 -7.51 0.57
C ALA A 51 -0.60 -8.70 1.19
N GLY A 52 -1.88 -8.57 1.50
CA GLY A 52 -2.67 -9.64 2.10
C GLY A 52 -2.76 -10.89 1.22
N THR A 53 -2.87 -12.06 1.86
CA THR A 53 -2.87 -13.36 1.18
C THR A 53 -4.25 -13.84 0.72
N GLY A 54 -5.34 -13.19 1.19
CA GLY A 54 -6.71 -13.63 0.90
C GLY A 54 -7.17 -14.84 1.72
N SER A 55 -6.40 -15.25 2.73
CA SER A 55 -6.78 -16.34 3.63
C SER A 55 -6.88 -15.80 5.06
N GLY A 56 -8.10 -15.66 5.57
CA GLY A 56 -8.38 -15.04 6.88
C GLY A 56 -8.09 -13.53 6.92
N GLN A 57 -7.85 -12.92 5.79
CA GLN A 57 -7.59 -11.48 5.60
C GLN A 57 -7.86 -11.09 4.14
N PRO A 58 -8.06 -9.80 3.82
CA PRO A 58 -8.24 -9.33 2.45
C PRO A 58 -7.16 -9.82 1.49
N LEU A 59 -7.54 -10.02 0.22
CA LEU A 59 -6.58 -10.32 -0.83
C LEU A 59 -5.91 -9.02 -1.30
N GLY A 60 -4.64 -8.84 -0.97
CA GLY A 60 -3.83 -7.71 -1.39
C GLY A 60 -3.64 -7.67 -2.90
N PHE A 61 -3.60 -6.46 -3.47
CA PHE A 61 -3.46 -6.33 -4.92
C PHE A 61 -2.12 -6.88 -5.44
N THR A 62 -1.04 -6.87 -4.64
CA THR A 62 0.27 -7.42 -5.05
C THR A 62 0.27 -8.94 -5.18
N ASN A 63 -0.64 -9.63 -4.46
CA ASN A 63 -0.82 -11.09 -4.50
C ASN A 63 -1.95 -11.53 -5.43
N SER A 64 -2.67 -10.56 -6.01
CA SER A 64 -3.76 -10.85 -6.93
C SER A 64 -3.23 -11.24 -8.31
N SER A 65 -3.99 -12.07 -9.02
CA SER A 65 -3.68 -12.44 -10.41
C SER A 65 -3.87 -11.30 -11.41
N ALA A 66 -4.54 -10.21 -11.00
CA ALA A 66 -4.66 -8.98 -11.79
C ALA A 66 -3.39 -8.11 -11.73
N TYR A 67 -2.47 -8.36 -10.80
CA TYR A 67 -1.26 -7.57 -10.64
C TYR A 67 -0.27 -7.82 -11.78
N VAL A 68 0.08 -6.75 -12.48
CA VAL A 68 1.06 -6.80 -13.58
C VAL A 68 2.41 -6.30 -13.08
N THR A 69 3.43 -7.11 -13.27
CA THR A 69 4.81 -6.77 -12.91
C THR A 69 5.55 -6.21 -14.12
N GLN A 70 6.05 -4.99 -14.00
CA GLN A 70 6.99 -4.43 -14.97
C GLN A 70 8.40 -4.91 -14.63
N GLY A 71 9.03 -5.64 -15.54
CA GLY A 71 10.43 -6.07 -15.38
C GLY A 71 11.39 -4.88 -15.36
N LYS A 72 12.60 -5.11 -14.81
CA LYS A 72 13.70 -4.14 -14.81
C LYS A 72 14.08 -3.72 -16.23
N ALA A 73 14.66 -2.54 -16.36
CA ALA A 73 15.20 -2.06 -17.63
C ALA A 73 16.46 -2.86 -18.04
N THR A 74 16.77 -2.87 -19.33
CA THR A 74 17.95 -3.56 -19.85
C THR A 74 19.23 -2.97 -19.23
N GLY A 75 20.07 -3.83 -18.67
CA GLY A 75 21.31 -3.39 -17.99
C GLY A 75 21.11 -2.80 -16.59
N GLN A 76 19.88 -2.77 -16.07
CA GLN A 76 19.59 -2.30 -14.72
C GLN A 76 19.97 -3.36 -13.69
N THR A 77 20.73 -2.95 -12.67
CA THR A 77 20.98 -3.73 -11.45
C THR A 77 20.22 -3.08 -10.29
N ARG A 78 19.18 -3.74 -9.79
CA ARG A 78 18.26 -3.18 -8.77
C ARG A 78 18.94 -2.77 -7.46
N ASN A 79 20.07 -3.37 -7.11
CA ASN A 79 20.83 -3.01 -5.91
C ASN A 79 21.57 -1.67 -6.04
N THR A 80 22.02 -1.31 -7.24
CA THR A 80 22.79 -0.07 -7.50
C THR A 80 21.97 1.01 -8.17
N LYS A 81 21.06 0.62 -9.07
CA LYS A 81 20.10 1.51 -9.75
C LYS A 81 18.67 0.95 -9.53
N PRO A 82 18.10 1.13 -8.34
CA PRO A 82 16.86 0.46 -7.97
C PRO A 82 15.67 0.88 -8.85
N ILE A 83 15.63 2.13 -9.27
CA ILE A 83 14.57 2.67 -10.14
C ILE A 83 15.23 3.56 -11.19
N VAL A 84 14.78 3.42 -12.43
CA VAL A 84 15.18 4.28 -13.55
C VAL A 84 13.95 4.87 -14.25
N PRO A 85 14.07 6.02 -14.93
CA PRO A 85 12.93 6.69 -15.59
C PRO A 85 12.18 5.81 -16.57
N GLU A 86 12.90 4.90 -17.25
CA GLU A 86 12.33 3.94 -18.20
C GLU A 86 11.31 3.00 -17.52
N ASN A 87 11.56 2.59 -16.26
CA ASN A 87 10.64 1.75 -15.51
C ASN A 87 9.32 2.50 -15.23
N ILE A 88 9.40 3.76 -14.82
CA ILE A 88 8.25 4.61 -14.54
C ILE A 88 7.39 4.79 -15.81
N SER A 89 8.04 5.11 -16.93
CA SER A 89 7.38 5.27 -18.23
C SER A 89 6.67 3.98 -18.67
N LYS A 90 7.32 2.83 -18.53
CA LYS A 90 6.74 1.52 -18.87
C LYS A 90 5.60 1.12 -17.92
N MET A 91 5.71 1.43 -16.63
CA MET A 91 4.61 1.20 -15.68
C MET A 91 3.40 2.06 -16.01
N TRP A 92 3.63 3.33 -16.38
CA TRP A 92 2.58 4.22 -16.83
C TRP A 92 1.83 3.66 -18.04
N ALA A 93 2.55 3.16 -19.06
CA ALA A 93 1.96 2.61 -20.27
C ALA A 93 1.16 1.30 -20.05
N ARG A 94 1.34 0.63 -18.90
CA ARG A 94 0.61 -0.59 -18.55
C ARG A 94 -0.70 -0.35 -17.83
N MET A 95 -1.03 0.90 -17.48
CA MET A 95 -2.31 1.22 -16.90
C MET A 95 -3.32 1.57 -18.00
N PRO A 96 -4.57 1.09 -17.91
CA PRO A 96 -5.65 1.51 -18.79
C PRO A 96 -5.87 3.03 -18.72
N ALA A 97 -6.27 3.65 -19.85
CA ALA A 97 -6.41 5.10 -19.97
C ALA A 97 -7.41 5.71 -18.96
N ASP A 98 -8.48 4.99 -18.64
CA ASP A 98 -9.49 5.41 -17.68
C ASP A 98 -9.02 5.36 -16.21
N GLY A 99 -7.97 4.59 -15.91
CA GLY A 99 -7.36 4.51 -14.58
C GLY A 99 -6.41 5.67 -14.27
N HIS A 100 -5.74 6.26 -15.28
CA HIS A 100 -4.75 7.32 -15.09
C HIS A 100 -5.23 8.51 -14.23
N PRO A 101 -6.46 9.04 -14.39
CA PRO A 101 -6.91 10.19 -13.60
C PRO A 101 -7.07 9.92 -12.11
N ARG A 102 -7.25 8.66 -11.72
CA ARG A 102 -7.46 8.23 -10.32
C ARG A 102 -6.26 7.53 -9.70
N ALA A 103 -5.30 7.15 -10.54
CA ALA A 103 -4.14 6.40 -10.10
C ALA A 103 -3.23 7.19 -9.15
N ILE A 104 -2.57 6.46 -8.25
CA ILE A 104 -1.57 6.96 -7.32
C ILE A 104 -0.31 6.09 -7.39
N TRP A 105 0.83 6.66 -7.03
CA TRP A 105 2.06 5.93 -6.82
C TRP A 105 2.17 5.56 -5.34
N LEU A 106 2.11 4.27 -5.03
CA LEU A 106 2.42 3.76 -3.70
C LEU A 106 3.87 3.28 -3.67
N VAL A 107 4.65 3.83 -2.76
CA VAL A 107 6.09 3.57 -2.70
C VAL A 107 6.53 3.23 -1.28
N ASN A 108 7.55 2.39 -1.16
CA ASN A 108 8.22 2.22 0.11
C ASN A 108 8.93 3.52 0.52
N PRO A 109 8.95 3.92 1.80
CA PRO A 109 9.67 5.10 2.26
C PRO A 109 11.15 5.17 1.82
N GLU A 110 11.84 4.04 1.70
CA GLU A 110 13.22 3.96 1.19
C GLU A 110 13.34 4.46 -0.26
N VAL A 111 12.31 4.19 -1.07
CA VAL A 111 12.24 4.60 -2.47
C VAL A 111 12.13 6.11 -2.64
N LEU A 112 11.48 6.80 -1.68
CA LEU A 112 11.37 8.27 -1.70
C LEU A 112 12.74 8.97 -1.71
N GLY A 113 13.74 8.38 -1.06
CA GLY A 113 15.11 8.93 -1.06
C GLY A 113 15.79 8.84 -2.42
N VAL A 114 15.38 7.89 -3.25
CA VAL A 114 15.98 7.61 -4.58
C VAL A 114 15.30 8.40 -5.69
N LEU A 115 14.00 8.64 -5.60
CA LEU A 115 13.23 9.30 -6.65
C LEU A 115 13.77 10.70 -7.04
N PRO A 116 14.15 11.61 -6.10
CA PRO A 116 14.70 12.92 -6.45
C PRO A 116 16.08 12.87 -7.08
N VAL A 117 16.83 11.80 -6.83
CA VAL A 117 18.20 11.59 -7.35
C VAL A 117 18.20 10.86 -8.69
N MET A 118 17.03 10.41 -9.12
CA MET A 118 16.87 9.69 -10.38
C MET A 118 17.09 10.61 -11.58
N ASN A 119 18.05 10.25 -12.42
CA ASN A 119 18.45 11.02 -13.58
C ASN A 119 18.19 10.27 -14.88
N ILE A 120 17.98 11.00 -15.97
CA ILE A 120 17.98 10.45 -17.32
C ILE A 120 19.45 10.41 -17.79
N ASP A 121 20.01 9.21 -17.88
CA ASP A 121 21.34 9.02 -18.47
C ASP A 121 21.22 9.30 -19.99
N GLY A 122 21.88 10.33 -20.49
CA GLY A 122 22.01 10.58 -21.93
C GLY A 122 22.80 9.42 -22.57
N LYS A 123 22.21 8.73 -23.55
CA LYS A 123 22.81 7.58 -24.24
C LYS A 123 24.10 7.93 -25.04
N ASP A 124 24.39 9.19 -25.27
CA ASP A 124 25.45 9.64 -26.18
C ASP A 124 26.55 10.43 -25.48
N GLY A 125 26.94 10.10 -24.25
CA GLY A 125 28.09 10.71 -23.58
C GLY A 125 27.98 12.23 -23.35
N GLY A 126 26.84 12.83 -23.62
CA GLY A 126 26.52 14.20 -23.27
C GLY A 126 26.23 14.32 -21.78
N ALA A 127 26.78 15.32 -21.15
CA ALA A 127 26.60 15.66 -19.72
C ALA A 127 25.15 16.07 -19.39
N GLY A 128 24.19 15.16 -19.63
CA GLY A 128 22.77 15.38 -19.39
C GLY A 128 22.27 14.63 -18.17
N ASN A 129 22.77 14.97 -17.01
CA ASN A 129 22.24 14.53 -15.73
C ASN A 129 20.95 15.32 -15.43
N ILE A 130 19.87 15.05 -16.18
CA ILE A 130 18.62 15.78 -16.02
C ILE A 130 17.82 15.08 -14.92
N PRO A 131 17.60 15.73 -13.76
CA PRO A 131 16.79 15.15 -12.70
C PRO A 131 15.36 14.95 -13.20
N THR A 132 14.86 13.72 -13.09
CA THR A 132 13.54 13.33 -13.60
C THR A 132 12.42 13.80 -12.68
N LEU A 133 12.71 13.94 -11.41
CA LEU A 133 11.76 14.36 -10.38
C LEU A 133 12.39 15.46 -9.53
N MET A 134 12.09 16.72 -9.86
CA MET A 134 12.40 17.85 -8.98
C MET A 134 11.10 18.36 -8.35
N PRO A 135 10.96 18.29 -7.01
CA PRO A 135 9.81 18.93 -6.36
C PRO A 135 9.81 20.42 -6.67
N ALA A 136 8.64 21.03 -6.88
CA ALA A 136 8.51 22.46 -7.00
C ALA A 136 9.06 23.13 -5.73
N GLY A 137 10.12 23.95 -5.86
CA GLY A 137 10.83 24.54 -4.72
C GLY A 137 12.08 23.77 -4.27
N GLY A 138 12.54 22.76 -5.02
CA GLY A 138 13.73 21.98 -4.70
C GLY A 138 13.56 21.11 -3.46
N GLN A 139 14.64 20.87 -2.70
CA GLN A 139 14.59 20.06 -1.47
C GLN A 139 13.89 20.75 -0.29
N SER A 140 13.58 22.03 -0.39
CA SER A 140 12.82 22.78 0.64
C SER A 140 11.30 22.73 0.42
N GLY A 141 10.83 22.13 -0.68
CA GLY A 141 9.41 21.96 -0.96
C GLY A 141 8.74 20.85 -0.15
N THR A 142 7.43 20.67 -0.37
CA THR A 142 6.66 19.59 0.26
C THR A 142 7.24 18.21 -0.10
N PRO A 143 7.40 17.29 0.87
CA PRO A 143 8.05 15.99 0.66
C PRO A 143 7.29 15.05 -0.29
N TYR A 144 6.03 15.33 -0.58
CA TYR A 144 5.19 14.54 -1.47
C TYR A 144 5.12 15.20 -2.84
N SER A 145 5.93 14.74 -3.76
CA SER A 145 5.94 15.20 -5.14
C SER A 145 4.95 14.44 -6.00
N MET A 146 4.63 15.01 -7.15
CA MET A 146 3.89 14.33 -8.21
C MET A 146 4.87 13.64 -9.15
N LEU A 147 4.62 12.38 -9.47
CA LEU A 147 5.34 11.64 -10.51
C LEU A 147 4.41 11.46 -11.70
N MET A 148 4.80 11.98 -12.88
CA MET A 148 3.95 12.01 -14.07
C MET A 148 2.54 12.58 -13.81
N GLY A 149 2.44 13.67 -13.01
CA GLY A 149 1.18 14.32 -12.67
C GLY A 149 0.29 13.55 -11.68
N ARG A 150 0.79 12.46 -11.06
CA ARG A 150 0.06 11.67 -10.06
C ARG A 150 0.75 11.73 -8.71
N PRO A 151 -0.01 11.76 -7.60
CA PRO A 151 0.57 11.86 -6.27
C PRO A 151 1.38 10.61 -5.91
N VAL A 152 2.49 10.83 -5.21
CA VAL A 152 3.33 9.78 -4.63
C VAL A 152 3.01 9.67 -3.14
N VAL A 153 2.56 8.49 -2.72
CA VAL A 153 2.15 8.22 -1.33
C VAL A 153 3.07 7.16 -0.74
N PRO A 154 3.86 7.49 0.29
CA PRO A 154 4.69 6.49 0.97
C PRO A 154 3.84 5.57 1.83
N HIS A 155 4.09 4.27 1.75
CA HIS A 155 3.46 3.29 2.62
C HIS A 155 4.42 2.15 2.99
N GLN A 156 4.57 1.87 4.28
CA GLN A 156 5.53 0.87 4.78
C GLN A 156 5.20 -0.58 4.40
N ALA A 157 3.94 -0.86 4.02
CA ALA A 157 3.56 -2.19 3.56
C ALA A 157 4.00 -2.49 2.11
N CYS A 158 4.51 -1.49 1.37
CA CYS A 158 5.20 -1.74 0.10
C CYS A 158 6.50 -2.50 0.37
N ALA A 159 6.88 -3.37 -0.56
CA ALA A 159 8.09 -4.17 -0.42
C ALA A 159 9.35 -3.30 -0.28
N THR A 160 10.41 -3.85 0.29
CA THR A 160 11.71 -3.17 0.43
C THR A 160 12.29 -2.84 -0.94
N MET A 161 13.08 -1.78 -0.99
CA MET A 161 13.73 -1.32 -2.20
C MET A 161 14.51 -2.45 -2.90
N GLY A 162 14.35 -2.56 -4.21
CA GLY A 162 15.00 -3.60 -5.02
C GLY A 162 14.22 -4.91 -5.12
N THR A 163 13.10 -5.06 -4.42
CA THR A 163 12.22 -6.24 -4.49
C THR A 163 10.95 -5.95 -5.28
N LYS A 164 10.22 -6.98 -5.66
CA LYS A 164 8.95 -6.85 -6.39
C LYS A 164 7.94 -6.07 -5.55
N GLY A 165 7.41 -4.96 -6.09
CA GLY A 165 6.37 -4.17 -5.43
C GLY A 165 6.89 -3.07 -4.50
N ASP A 166 8.15 -2.69 -4.61
CA ASP A 166 8.73 -1.53 -3.90
C ASP A 166 8.15 -0.19 -4.37
N ILE A 167 7.76 -0.13 -5.65
CA ILE A 167 6.97 0.94 -6.24
C ILE A 167 5.79 0.34 -7.01
N ASN A 168 4.60 0.88 -6.76
CA ASN A 168 3.37 0.43 -7.36
C ASN A 168 2.60 1.62 -7.93
N PHE A 169 2.08 1.47 -9.14
CA PHE A 169 1.17 2.42 -9.78
C PHE A 169 -0.22 1.80 -9.79
N VAL A 170 -1.15 2.34 -8.99
CA VAL A 170 -2.41 1.67 -8.68
C VAL A 170 -3.61 2.61 -8.75
N ASP A 171 -4.73 2.12 -9.26
CA ASP A 171 -6.04 2.73 -9.12
C ASP A 171 -6.86 1.97 -8.06
N LEU A 172 -6.88 2.49 -6.83
CA LEU A 172 -7.59 1.87 -5.72
C LEU A 172 -9.11 1.89 -5.86
N SER A 173 -9.68 2.63 -6.81
CA SER A 173 -11.12 2.57 -7.10
C SER A 173 -11.54 1.21 -7.67
N GLN A 174 -10.60 0.44 -8.20
CA GLN A 174 -10.79 -0.91 -8.70
C GLN A 174 -10.54 -2.00 -7.65
N TYR A 175 -10.43 -1.60 -6.38
CA TYR A 175 -10.35 -2.51 -5.24
C TYR A 175 -11.66 -2.49 -4.46
N ILE A 176 -12.35 -3.64 -4.36
CA ILE A 176 -13.56 -3.76 -3.57
C ILE A 176 -13.18 -3.99 -2.12
N PHE A 177 -13.74 -3.18 -1.25
CA PHE A 177 -13.55 -3.31 0.18
C PHE A 177 -14.91 -3.35 0.89
N ALA A 178 -15.11 -4.33 1.73
CA ALA A 178 -16.30 -4.46 2.56
C ALA A 178 -15.92 -4.50 4.03
N SER A 179 -16.64 -3.74 4.84
CA SER A 179 -16.51 -3.77 6.29
C SER A 179 -17.88 -3.90 6.95
N LYS A 180 -17.92 -4.54 8.11
CA LYS A 180 -19.16 -4.60 8.89
C LYS A 180 -19.55 -3.20 9.35
N SER A 181 -20.83 -2.86 9.25
CA SER A 181 -21.40 -1.63 9.81
C SER A 181 -21.04 -1.51 11.29
N GLY A 182 -20.63 -0.31 11.73
CA GLY A 182 -20.15 -0.04 13.09
C GLY A 182 -18.63 0.02 13.25
N GLY A 183 -17.85 -0.33 12.24
CA GLY A 183 -16.39 -0.17 12.24
C GLY A 183 -15.69 -0.93 13.35
N LEU A 184 -14.81 -0.25 14.09
CA LEU A 184 -14.07 -0.80 15.22
C LEU A 184 -14.97 -0.89 16.46
N SER A 185 -15.22 -2.12 16.94
CA SER A 185 -15.99 -2.39 18.17
C SER A 185 -15.02 -2.59 19.33
N GLN A 186 -15.24 -1.87 20.43
CA GLN A 186 -14.48 -1.99 21.68
C GLN A 186 -15.36 -2.65 22.75
N GLN A 187 -14.76 -3.54 23.52
CA GLN A 187 -15.38 -4.18 24.69
C GLN A 187 -14.35 -4.27 25.80
N THR A 188 -14.78 -3.99 27.03
CA THR A 188 -13.93 -4.05 28.23
C THR A 188 -14.41 -5.20 29.13
N SER A 189 -13.47 -5.92 29.73
CA SER A 189 -13.74 -6.99 30.69
C SER A 189 -12.77 -6.91 31.85
N ILE A 190 -13.31 -6.82 33.04
CA ILE A 190 -12.58 -6.89 34.33
C ILE A 190 -12.43 -8.33 34.83
N HIS A 191 -13.25 -9.26 34.31
CA HIS A 191 -13.31 -10.63 34.82
C HIS A 191 -12.31 -11.58 34.21
N LEU A 192 -11.79 -11.28 33.00
CA LEU A 192 -10.94 -12.20 32.24
C LEU A 192 -9.58 -12.48 32.92
N PHE A 193 -9.03 -11.51 33.64
CA PHE A 193 -7.75 -11.59 34.36
C PHE A 193 -7.88 -11.11 35.81
N PHE A 194 -8.99 -11.45 36.45
CA PHE A 194 -9.31 -11.03 37.81
C PHE A 194 -8.24 -11.47 38.82
N ASP A 195 -7.69 -12.66 38.64
CA ASP A 195 -6.61 -13.23 39.47
C ASP A 195 -5.31 -12.41 39.43
N ARG A 196 -5.15 -11.56 38.41
CA ARG A 196 -3.95 -10.74 38.18
C ARG A 196 -4.19 -9.24 38.35
N GLY A 197 -5.38 -8.82 38.76
CA GLY A 197 -5.73 -7.40 38.86
C GLY A 197 -5.55 -6.66 37.52
N GLN A 198 -6.05 -7.24 36.42
CA GLN A 198 -5.89 -6.65 35.08
C GLN A 198 -7.23 -6.53 34.36
N THR A 199 -7.49 -5.35 33.82
CA THR A 199 -8.58 -5.06 32.92
C THR A 199 -8.18 -5.32 31.47
N ALA A 200 -9.02 -6.02 30.73
CA ALA A 200 -8.81 -6.36 29.33
C ALA A 200 -9.69 -5.53 28.40
N PHE A 201 -9.07 -4.87 27.41
CA PHE A 201 -9.75 -4.18 26.31
C PHE A 201 -9.67 -5.03 25.05
N ARG A 202 -10.82 -5.41 24.51
CA ARG A 202 -10.91 -6.17 23.25
C ARG A 202 -11.44 -5.27 22.14
N PHE A 203 -10.64 -5.16 21.08
CA PHE A 203 -10.99 -4.45 19.86
C PHE A 203 -11.26 -5.47 18.76
N THR A 204 -12.36 -5.29 18.02
CA THR A 204 -12.71 -6.18 16.91
C THR A 204 -13.24 -5.40 15.73
N MET A 205 -12.81 -5.80 14.52
CA MET A 205 -13.29 -5.30 13.25
C MET A 205 -13.49 -6.49 12.30
N ARG A 206 -14.52 -6.42 11.46
CA ARG A 206 -14.70 -7.42 10.40
C ARG A 206 -14.60 -6.72 9.06
N LEU A 207 -13.76 -7.25 8.21
CA LEU A 207 -13.49 -6.69 6.90
C LEU A 207 -13.06 -7.78 5.91
N ASP A 208 -13.25 -7.48 4.63
CA ASP A 208 -12.69 -8.26 3.53
C ASP A 208 -12.52 -7.34 2.32
N GLY A 209 -11.68 -7.72 1.38
CA GLY A 209 -11.48 -6.98 0.16
C GLY A 209 -10.64 -7.74 -0.85
N GLN A 210 -10.86 -7.42 -2.11
CA GLN A 210 -10.06 -7.94 -3.22
C GLN A 210 -10.17 -7.03 -4.44
N PRO A 211 -9.21 -7.11 -5.37
CA PRO A 211 -9.32 -6.43 -6.65
C PRO A 211 -10.59 -6.84 -7.41
N TRP A 212 -11.24 -5.84 -8.03
CA TRP A 212 -12.41 -6.09 -8.89
C TRP A 212 -12.06 -7.01 -10.07
N GLN A 213 -10.89 -6.79 -10.66
CA GLN A 213 -10.41 -7.61 -11.75
C GLN A 213 -9.66 -8.83 -11.23
N THR A 214 -9.94 -9.98 -11.83
CA THR A 214 -9.27 -11.25 -11.53
C THR A 214 -8.16 -11.59 -12.52
N LYS A 215 -8.02 -10.81 -13.62
CA LYS A 215 -7.02 -11.04 -14.67
C LYS A 215 -6.56 -9.71 -15.28
N PRO A 216 -5.31 -9.61 -15.76
CA PRO A 216 -4.86 -8.48 -16.55
C PRO A 216 -5.68 -8.32 -17.83
N ILE A 217 -5.76 -7.09 -18.34
CA ILE A 217 -6.43 -6.76 -19.59
C ILE A 217 -5.46 -7.01 -20.74
N ALA A 218 -5.85 -7.84 -21.70
CA ALA A 218 -5.10 -7.99 -22.94
C ALA A 218 -5.33 -6.74 -23.83
N ALA A 219 -4.25 -6.15 -24.34
CA ALA A 219 -4.36 -5.05 -25.28
C ALA A 219 -5.02 -5.52 -26.60
N LYS A 220 -6.00 -4.77 -27.12
CA LYS A 220 -6.77 -5.15 -28.31
C LYS A 220 -5.90 -5.38 -29.56
N ASN A 221 -4.85 -4.57 -29.73
CA ASN A 221 -3.99 -4.62 -30.92
C ASN A 221 -2.63 -5.25 -30.65
N GLY A 222 -2.51 -6.07 -29.60
CA GLY A 222 -1.25 -6.59 -29.11
C GLY A 222 -0.48 -5.57 -28.28
N GLY A 223 0.63 -5.97 -27.67
CA GLY A 223 1.45 -5.13 -26.82
C GLY A 223 1.46 -5.58 -25.36
N TYR A 224 1.68 -4.65 -24.44
CA TYR A 224 1.77 -4.95 -23.03
C TYR A 224 0.39 -5.30 -22.42
N GLN A 225 0.37 -6.29 -21.56
CA GLN A 225 -0.79 -6.50 -20.68
C GLN A 225 -0.97 -5.27 -19.80
N GLN A 226 -2.22 -4.85 -19.66
CA GLN A 226 -2.61 -3.70 -18.84
C GLN A 226 -3.31 -4.16 -17.56
N SER A 227 -3.17 -3.38 -16.51
CA SER A 227 -3.86 -3.59 -15.25
C SER A 227 -4.00 -2.27 -14.49
N TYR A 228 -5.00 -2.19 -13.63
CA TYR A 228 -5.13 -1.10 -12.65
C TYR A 228 -4.14 -1.25 -11.47
N PHE A 229 -3.41 -2.36 -11.41
CA PHE A 229 -2.41 -2.64 -10.38
C PHE A 229 -1.11 -3.05 -11.06
N VAL A 230 -0.19 -2.11 -11.17
CA VAL A 230 1.11 -2.31 -11.83
C VAL A 230 2.22 -2.07 -10.83
N GLY A 231 3.15 -2.99 -10.71
CA GLY A 231 4.30 -2.82 -9.84
C GLY A 231 5.62 -3.12 -10.55
N LEU A 232 6.71 -2.63 -9.96
CA LEU A 232 8.05 -2.90 -10.45
C LEU A 232 8.52 -4.28 -9.98
N GLY A 233 9.12 -5.04 -10.89
CA GLY A 233 9.71 -6.36 -10.61
C GLY A 233 11.10 -6.26 -9.98
N ALA A 234 11.56 -7.38 -9.45
CA ALA A 234 12.92 -7.53 -8.93
C ALA A 234 13.98 -7.53 -10.03
#